data_11691a31465c030534a1721048f683fb
#
_entry.id   11691a31465c030534a1721048f683fb
#
_cell.length_a   1.000
_cell.length_b   1.000
_cell.length_c   1.000
_cell.angle_alpha   90.00
_cell.angle_beta   90.00
_cell.angle_gamma   90.00
#
_symmetry.space_group_name_H-M   'P 1'
#
loop_
_entity.id
_entity.type
_entity.pdbx_description
1 polymer ?
#
loop_
_entity_poly.entity_id
_entity_poly.type
_entity_poly.pdbx_seq_one_letter_code
_entity_poly.pdbx_strand_id
1 'polypeptide(L)'
;MTVESEALRQAMRFWAAGVTVVTAEYQGVQHGMTVSSFTSVSLTPPQVLISLAQNARTHDLIMRSRNFGITILDASQQELSDRFAGRVPDEMDRLVGLDTFRLSGGSPLLKQGLAQLDCHVVTTIGSGTHTIFIAEVLAAQSGDGGDPLLYFNRAYQKIVPA
;
A
#
# COMPACT_ATOMS: atom_id res chain seq x y z
N MET A 1 -15.28 -19.56 -20.11
CA MET A 1 -16.16 -19.03 -19.03
C MET A 1 -15.29 -18.59 -17.86
N THR A 2 -15.59 -17.47 -17.27
CA THR A 2 -14.89 -16.99 -16.06
C THR A 2 -15.70 -17.36 -14.81
N VAL A 3 -15.02 -17.48 -13.67
CA VAL A 3 -15.72 -17.68 -12.40
C VAL A 3 -16.46 -16.40 -11.96
N GLU A 4 -17.52 -16.57 -11.20
CA GLU A 4 -18.21 -15.44 -10.58
C GLU A 4 -17.29 -14.70 -9.58
N SER A 5 -17.43 -13.39 -9.50
CA SER A 5 -16.58 -12.54 -8.66
C SER A 5 -16.59 -12.96 -7.19
N GLU A 6 -17.71 -13.48 -6.68
CA GLU A 6 -17.83 -13.96 -5.31
C GLU A 6 -17.02 -15.24 -5.08
N ALA A 7 -16.97 -16.15 -6.06
CA ALA A 7 -16.14 -17.36 -5.97
C ALA A 7 -14.64 -17.00 -5.84
N LEU A 8 -14.18 -16.00 -6.61
CA LEU A 8 -12.81 -15.49 -6.46
C LEU A 8 -12.59 -14.87 -5.08
N ARG A 9 -13.53 -14.05 -4.59
CA ARG A 9 -13.41 -13.45 -3.25
C ARG A 9 -13.32 -14.52 -2.16
N GLN A 10 -14.10 -15.59 -2.25
CA GLN A 10 -14.05 -16.70 -1.27
C GLN A 10 -12.69 -17.41 -1.31
N ALA A 11 -12.16 -17.69 -2.50
CA ALA A 11 -10.83 -18.30 -2.63
C ALA A 11 -9.72 -17.41 -2.06
N MET A 12 -9.75 -16.09 -2.37
CA MET A 12 -8.75 -15.13 -1.90
C MET A 12 -8.78 -14.89 -0.38
N ARG A 13 -9.84 -15.28 0.33
CA ARG A 13 -9.86 -15.27 1.81
C ARG A 13 -8.79 -16.15 2.44
N PHE A 14 -8.36 -17.20 1.73
CA PHE A 14 -7.32 -18.13 2.19
C PHE A 14 -5.90 -17.66 1.84
N TRP A 15 -5.77 -16.52 1.19
CA TRP A 15 -4.48 -15.90 0.92
C TRP A 15 -4.14 -14.89 2.02
N ALA A 16 -3.17 -15.24 2.87
CA ALA A 16 -2.66 -14.33 3.89
C ALA A 16 -1.74 -13.28 3.24
N ALA A 17 -1.93 -12.03 3.60
CA ALA A 17 -1.13 -10.92 3.07
C ALA A 17 -0.64 -10.01 4.19
N GLY A 18 0.56 -9.47 4.04
CA GLY A 18 1.00 -8.31 4.82
C GLY A 18 0.15 -7.09 4.48
N VAL A 19 0.06 -6.16 5.43
CA VAL A 19 -0.70 -4.92 5.27
C VAL A 19 0.26 -3.75 5.09
N THR A 20 0.01 -2.95 4.06
CA THR A 20 0.77 -1.73 3.80
C THR A 20 -0.16 -0.52 3.71
N VAL A 21 0.39 0.68 3.93
CA VAL A 21 -0.24 1.94 3.53
C VAL A 21 0.53 2.48 2.34
N VAL A 22 -0.18 2.72 1.24
CA VAL A 22 0.35 3.40 0.05
C VAL A 22 -0.09 4.85 0.11
N THR A 23 0.85 5.77 -0.06
CA THR A 23 0.64 7.21 -0.02
C THR A 23 1.11 7.86 -1.31
N ALA A 24 0.46 8.93 -1.71
CA ALA A 24 0.86 9.73 -2.86
C ALA A 24 0.50 11.20 -2.64
N GLU A 25 1.21 12.06 -3.36
CA GLU A 25 0.96 13.50 -3.39
C GLU A 25 1.10 14.02 -4.82
N TYR A 26 0.25 14.95 -5.18
CA TYR A 26 0.34 15.71 -6.42
C TYR A 26 -0.16 17.14 -6.21
N GLN A 27 0.66 18.15 -6.50
CA GLN A 27 0.35 19.59 -6.37
C GLN A 27 -0.18 19.97 -4.97
N GLY A 28 0.43 19.44 -3.92
CA GLY A 28 0.06 19.71 -2.53
C GLY A 28 -1.17 18.94 -2.01
N VAL A 29 -1.80 18.14 -2.85
CA VAL A 29 -2.89 17.24 -2.44
C VAL A 29 -2.30 15.88 -2.16
N GLN A 30 -2.46 15.40 -0.92
CA GLN A 30 -1.97 14.09 -0.50
C GLN A 30 -3.13 13.17 -0.11
N HIS A 31 -2.92 11.88 -0.29
CA HIS A 31 -3.86 10.85 0.13
C HIS A 31 -3.13 9.53 0.34
N GLY A 32 -3.76 8.62 1.08
CA GLY A 32 -3.26 7.28 1.27
C GLY A 32 -4.38 6.26 1.36
N MET A 33 -4.04 5.00 1.12
CA MET A 33 -4.95 3.87 1.28
C MET A 33 -4.22 2.63 1.77
N THR A 34 -4.94 1.79 2.49
CA THR A 34 -4.47 0.47 2.89
C THR A 34 -4.45 -0.47 1.69
N VAL A 35 -3.32 -1.13 1.48
CA VAL A 35 -3.08 -2.01 0.33
C VAL A 35 -2.45 -3.31 0.80
N SER A 36 -3.05 -4.44 0.39
CA SER A 36 -2.50 -5.79 0.55
C SER A 36 -2.02 -6.41 -0.76
N SER A 37 -2.22 -5.73 -1.88
CA SER A 37 -1.79 -6.14 -3.23
C SER A 37 -0.35 -5.73 -3.55
N PHE A 38 0.53 -5.76 -2.56
CA PHE A 38 1.93 -5.39 -2.66
C PHE A 38 2.82 -6.62 -2.78
N THR A 39 3.80 -6.59 -3.71
CA THR A 39 4.84 -7.62 -3.80
C THR A 39 6.12 -7.08 -4.45
N SER A 40 7.25 -7.74 -4.16
CA SER A 40 8.49 -7.49 -4.88
C SER A 40 8.45 -8.09 -6.29
N VAL A 41 9.09 -7.43 -7.25
CA VAL A 41 9.17 -7.86 -8.66
C VAL A 41 10.60 -8.26 -9.02
N SER A 42 11.58 -7.43 -8.69
CA SER A 42 13.00 -7.61 -9.06
C SER A 42 13.89 -6.97 -8.01
N LEU A 43 15.09 -7.50 -7.87
CA LEU A 43 16.14 -6.89 -7.06
C LEU A 43 17.15 -6.11 -7.90
N THR A 44 17.21 -6.37 -9.22
CA THR A 44 18.12 -5.67 -10.14
C THR A 44 17.41 -5.44 -11.47
N PRO A 45 16.90 -4.23 -11.73
CA PRO A 45 16.75 -3.13 -10.78
C PRO A 45 15.77 -3.45 -9.65
N PRO A 46 15.84 -2.72 -8.50
CA PRO A 46 14.92 -2.96 -7.37
C PRO A 46 13.52 -2.48 -7.74
N GLN A 47 12.59 -3.40 -7.88
CA GLN A 47 11.21 -3.10 -8.32
C GLN A 47 10.19 -3.81 -7.45
N VAL A 48 9.08 -3.12 -7.27
CA VAL A 48 7.89 -3.60 -6.57
C VAL A 48 6.65 -3.37 -7.43
N LEU A 49 5.55 -4.06 -7.11
CA LEU A 49 4.24 -3.75 -7.68
C LEU A 49 3.18 -3.55 -6.62
N ILE A 50 2.19 -2.73 -6.98
CA ILE A 50 0.90 -2.62 -6.30
C ILE A 50 -0.23 -2.67 -7.32
N SER A 51 -1.41 -3.10 -6.91
CA SER A 51 -2.62 -3.08 -7.74
C SER A 51 -3.70 -2.27 -7.04
N LEU A 52 -4.16 -1.19 -7.66
CA LEU A 52 -5.15 -0.28 -7.09
C LEU A 52 -6.40 -0.18 -7.96
N ALA A 53 -7.56 -0.03 -7.31
CA ALA A 53 -8.80 0.27 -7.99
C ALA A 53 -8.72 1.63 -8.71
N GLN A 54 -9.16 1.68 -9.96
CA GLN A 54 -9.07 2.88 -10.82
C GLN A 54 -9.89 4.07 -10.31
N ASN A 55 -10.91 3.82 -9.49
CA ASN A 55 -11.73 4.85 -8.86
C ASN A 55 -11.19 5.36 -7.51
N ALA A 56 -10.04 4.87 -7.06
CA ALA A 56 -9.44 5.31 -5.80
C ALA A 56 -8.72 6.65 -5.98
N ARG A 57 -8.87 7.56 -5.01
CA ARG A 57 -8.20 8.87 -5.02
C ARG A 57 -6.67 8.73 -5.05
N THR A 58 -6.10 7.78 -4.29
CA THR A 58 -4.67 7.51 -4.32
C THR A 58 -4.20 7.06 -5.71
N HIS A 59 -5.01 6.28 -6.44
CA HIS A 59 -4.72 5.88 -7.81
C HIS A 59 -4.53 7.11 -8.73
N ASP A 60 -5.47 8.07 -8.69
CA ASP A 60 -5.39 9.30 -9.50
C ASP A 60 -4.13 10.11 -9.18
N LEU A 61 -3.79 10.26 -7.89
CA LEU A 61 -2.57 10.96 -7.48
C LEU A 61 -1.31 10.27 -8.01
N ILE A 62 -1.23 8.94 -7.96
CA ILE A 62 -0.09 8.17 -8.50
C ILE A 62 0.00 8.29 -10.02
N MET A 63 -1.12 8.23 -10.71
CA MET A 63 -1.14 8.41 -12.17
C MET A 63 -0.55 9.75 -12.59
N ARG A 64 -0.79 10.81 -11.81
CA ARG A 64 -0.32 12.17 -12.09
C ARG A 64 1.11 12.41 -11.62
N SER A 65 1.44 12.02 -10.40
CA SER A 65 2.78 12.26 -9.81
C SER A 65 3.84 11.29 -10.30
N ARG A 66 3.43 10.10 -10.71
CA ARG A 66 4.32 8.96 -11.01
C ARG A 66 5.13 8.48 -9.82
N ASN A 67 4.79 8.92 -8.61
CA ASN A 67 5.49 8.54 -7.37
C ASN A 67 4.50 8.10 -6.31
N PHE A 68 4.94 7.18 -5.46
CA PHE A 68 4.20 6.76 -4.27
C PHE A 68 5.14 6.25 -3.19
N GLY A 69 4.69 6.39 -1.94
CA GLY A 69 5.33 5.80 -0.78
C GLY A 69 4.62 4.54 -0.34
N ILE A 70 5.36 3.59 0.21
CA ILE A 70 4.83 2.41 0.89
C ILE A 70 5.35 2.39 2.31
N THR A 71 4.45 2.19 3.28
CA THR A 71 4.80 1.86 4.66
C THR A 71 4.28 0.47 4.98
N ILE A 72 5.16 -0.47 5.31
CA ILE A 72 4.79 -1.82 5.79
C ILE A 72 4.41 -1.70 7.25
N LEU A 73 3.18 -2.09 7.60
CA LEU A 73 2.64 -1.90 8.93
C LEU A 73 3.11 -2.97 9.93
N ASP A 74 3.35 -2.49 11.14
CA ASP A 74 3.60 -3.30 12.34
C ASP A 74 2.29 -3.85 12.91
N ALA A 75 2.35 -4.97 13.62
CA ALA A 75 1.19 -5.66 14.21
C ALA A 75 0.37 -4.80 15.18
N SER A 76 0.93 -3.74 15.76
CA SER A 76 0.22 -2.79 16.62
C SER A 76 -0.58 -1.73 15.87
N GLN A 77 -0.41 -1.63 14.54
CA GLN A 77 -0.94 -0.53 13.72
C GLN A 77 -2.29 -0.85 13.04
N GLN A 78 -3.10 -1.70 13.66
CA GLN A 78 -4.43 -2.05 13.13
C GLN A 78 -5.33 -0.83 12.95
N GLU A 79 -5.36 0.09 13.93
CA GLU A 79 -6.17 1.33 13.83
C GLU A 79 -5.72 2.21 12.66
N LEU A 80 -4.41 2.25 12.41
CA LEU A 80 -3.85 2.96 11.27
C LEU A 80 -4.30 2.32 9.96
N SER A 81 -4.23 1.00 9.85
CA SER A 81 -4.76 0.28 8.69
C SER A 81 -6.25 0.56 8.45
N ASP A 82 -7.06 0.55 9.50
CA ASP A 82 -8.50 0.86 9.42
C ASP A 82 -8.76 2.30 8.95
N ARG A 83 -7.97 3.25 9.41
CA ARG A 83 -8.06 4.65 9.00
C ARG A 83 -7.83 4.81 7.49
N PHE A 84 -6.84 4.11 6.93
CA PHE A 84 -6.53 4.16 5.51
C PHE A 84 -7.37 3.20 4.65
N ALA A 85 -8.16 2.32 5.26
CA ALA A 85 -9.05 1.37 4.56
C ALA A 85 -10.42 1.99 4.13
N GLY A 86 -10.59 3.30 4.21
CA GLY A 86 -11.82 3.97 3.78
C GLY A 86 -12.91 4.05 4.85
N ARG A 87 -12.58 3.86 6.12
CA ARG A 87 -13.51 4.08 7.24
C ARG A 87 -13.68 5.56 7.62
N VAL A 88 -12.92 6.44 6.96
CA VAL A 88 -13.07 7.90 7.02
C VAL A 88 -13.43 8.43 5.64
N PRO A 89 -14.16 9.57 5.53
CA PRO A 89 -14.52 10.16 4.24
C PRO A 89 -13.31 10.40 3.34
N ASP A 90 -13.47 10.16 2.03
CA ASP A 90 -12.38 10.32 1.04
C ASP A 90 -11.92 11.77 0.85
N GLU A 91 -12.78 12.74 1.19
CA GLU A 91 -12.43 14.16 1.14
C GLU A 91 -11.44 14.57 2.23
N MET A 92 -11.30 13.78 3.29
CA MET A 92 -10.37 14.05 4.38
C MET A 92 -8.94 13.62 3.98
N ASP A 93 -7.99 14.48 4.32
CA ASP A 93 -6.59 14.08 4.34
C ASP A 93 -6.35 13.10 5.48
N ARG A 94 -6.19 11.81 5.13
CA ARG A 94 -5.98 10.72 6.08
C ARG A 94 -4.62 10.80 6.78
N LEU A 95 -3.71 11.66 6.33
CA LEU A 95 -2.38 11.86 6.90
C LEU A 95 -2.37 12.95 8.00
N VAL A 96 -3.44 13.74 8.14
CA VAL A 96 -3.52 14.79 9.15
C VAL A 96 -3.30 14.24 10.56
N GLY A 97 -2.39 14.88 11.30
CA GLY A 97 -2.07 14.50 12.68
C GLY A 97 -1.17 13.26 12.81
N LEU A 98 -0.71 12.71 11.69
CA LEU A 98 0.28 11.63 11.69
C LEU A 98 1.69 12.18 11.46
N ASP A 99 2.67 11.56 12.12
CA ASP A 99 4.08 11.84 11.87
C ASP A 99 4.48 11.24 10.52
N THR A 100 4.84 12.11 9.59
CA THR A 100 5.31 11.74 8.26
C THR A 100 6.72 12.27 7.99
N PHE A 101 7.39 11.67 7.03
CA PHE A 101 8.66 12.12 6.49
C PHE A 101 8.74 11.80 5.00
N ARG A 102 9.83 12.19 4.35
CA ARG A 102 10.06 11.94 2.92
C ARG A 102 11.46 11.40 2.72
N LEU A 103 11.59 10.50 1.77
CA LEU A 103 12.87 10.05 1.21
C LEU A 103 13.12 10.76 -0.14
N SER A 104 14.06 10.27 -0.93
CA SER A 104 14.55 10.92 -2.14
C SER A 104 13.49 11.12 -3.25
N GLY A 105 12.48 10.27 -3.33
CA GLY A 105 11.38 10.40 -4.30
C GLY A 105 10.29 11.40 -3.88
N GLY A 106 10.29 11.80 -2.62
CA GLY A 106 9.46 12.87 -2.10
C GLY A 106 8.03 12.50 -1.73
N SER A 107 7.63 11.24 -1.82
CA SER A 107 6.32 10.79 -1.38
C SER A 107 6.19 10.85 0.15
N PRO A 108 5.01 11.22 0.71
CA PRO A 108 4.83 11.18 2.15
C PRO A 108 4.88 9.72 2.66
N LEU A 109 5.64 9.47 3.71
CA LEU A 109 5.80 8.16 4.35
C LEU A 109 5.45 8.28 5.83
N LEU A 110 4.82 7.25 6.40
CA LEU A 110 4.57 7.21 7.83
C LEU A 110 5.87 6.89 8.57
N LYS A 111 6.18 7.65 9.63
CA LYS A 111 7.39 7.42 10.43
C LYS A 111 7.39 6.07 11.13
N GLN A 112 6.22 5.61 11.56
CA GLN A 112 6.05 4.33 12.22
C GLN A 112 5.76 3.24 11.17
N GLY A 113 6.27 2.05 11.40
CA GLY A 113 6.13 0.88 10.54
C GLY A 113 7.43 0.09 10.48
N LEU A 114 7.38 -1.10 9.91
CA LEU A 114 8.53 -1.99 9.80
C LEU A 114 9.51 -1.56 8.73
N ALA A 115 8.99 -1.02 7.62
CA ALA A 115 9.82 -0.50 6.54
C ALA A 115 9.05 0.54 5.72
N GLN A 116 9.80 1.45 5.10
CA GLN A 116 9.30 2.46 4.20
C GLN A 116 10.05 2.39 2.87
N LEU A 117 9.30 2.50 1.76
CA LEU A 117 9.85 2.51 0.41
C LEU A 117 9.31 3.74 -0.33
N ASP A 118 10.19 4.43 -1.02
CA ASP A 118 9.83 5.53 -1.90
C ASP A 118 10.02 5.08 -3.35
N CYS A 119 8.95 5.15 -4.14
CA CYS A 119 8.83 4.43 -5.40
C CYS A 119 8.50 5.36 -6.57
N HIS A 120 9.13 5.12 -7.71
CA HIS A 120 8.83 5.77 -8.98
C HIS A 120 8.21 4.79 -9.98
N VAL A 121 7.04 5.11 -10.51
CA VAL A 121 6.31 4.24 -11.44
C VAL A 121 7.01 4.18 -12.79
N VAL A 122 7.41 2.98 -13.18
CA VAL A 122 8.03 2.72 -14.50
C VAL A 122 7.05 2.13 -15.50
N THR A 123 6.07 1.35 -15.04
CA THR A 123 5.08 0.71 -15.90
C THR A 123 3.70 0.72 -15.25
N THR A 124 2.67 0.93 -16.04
CA THR A 124 1.26 0.81 -15.64
C THR A 124 0.55 -0.16 -16.56
N ILE A 125 -0.22 -1.08 -15.99
CA ILE A 125 -1.01 -2.07 -16.74
C ILE A 125 -2.46 -2.00 -16.24
N GLY A 126 -3.36 -1.54 -17.08
CA GLY A 126 -4.80 -1.58 -16.80
C GLY A 126 -5.32 -3.01 -16.93
N SER A 127 -6.06 -3.49 -15.93
CA SER A 127 -6.68 -4.80 -15.95
C SER A 127 -8.02 -4.78 -15.21
N GLY A 128 -9.11 -4.95 -15.93
CA GLY A 128 -10.46 -4.87 -15.37
C GLY A 128 -10.69 -3.51 -14.70
N THR A 129 -11.05 -3.52 -13.44
CA THR A 129 -11.32 -2.32 -12.62
C THR A 129 -10.08 -1.78 -11.90
N HIS A 130 -8.91 -2.36 -12.11
CA HIS A 130 -7.67 -2.04 -11.42
C HIS A 130 -6.56 -1.63 -12.40
N THR A 131 -5.56 -0.97 -11.85
CA THR A 131 -4.28 -0.72 -12.51
C THR A 131 -3.17 -1.34 -11.67
N ILE A 132 -2.31 -2.13 -12.31
CA ILE A 132 -1.06 -2.61 -11.75
C ILE A 132 -0.01 -1.54 -12.01
N PHE A 133 0.63 -1.06 -10.95
CA PHE A 133 1.77 -0.16 -11.01
C PHE A 133 3.03 -0.95 -10.70
N ILE A 134 3.95 -1.02 -11.64
CA ILE A 134 5.32 -1.50 -11.40
C ILE A 134 6.19 -0.28 -11.19
N ALA A 135 6.92 -0.25 -10.10
CA ALA A 135 7.71 0.91 -9.70
C ALA A 135 9.12 0.51 -9.28
N GLU A 136 10.08 1.34 -9.62
CA GLU A 136 11.45 1.27 -9.13
C GLU A 136 11.53 1.88 -7.74
N VAL A 137 12.21 1.19 -6.83
CA VAL A 137 12.42 1.66 -5.46
C VAL A 137 13.62 2.60 -5.45
N LEU A 138 13.35 3.90 -5.28
CA LEU A 138 14.38 4.96 -5.26
C LEU A 138 15.12 5.03 -3.93
N ALA A 139 14.41 4.74 -2.84
CA ALA A 139 14.96 4.68 -1.50
C ALA A 139 14.14 3.74 -0.62
N ALA A 140 14.80 3.10 0.31
CA ALA A 140 14.19 2.22 1.29
C ALA A 140 14.83 2.43 2.66
N GLN A 141 13.99 2.34 3.70
CA GLN A 141 14.42 2.35 5.10
C GLN A 141 13.70 1.22 5.82
N SER A 142 14.39 0.46 6.63
CA SER A 142 13.81 -0.54 7.53
C SER A 142 14.06 -0.15 8.99
N GLY A 143 13.11 -0.46 9.86
CA GLY A 143 13.26 -0.34 11.30
C GLY A 143 14.05 -1.49 11.92
N ASP A 144 14.08 -1.54 13.24
CA ASP A 144 14.83 -2.54 14.01
C ASP A 144 14.15 -3.94 14.02
N GLY A 145 13.11 -4.12 13.23
CA GLY A 145 12.31 -5.34 13.15
C GLY A 145 11.00 -5.23 13.93
N GLY A 146 10.28 -6.33 14.02
CA GLY A 146 8.97 -6.42 14.66
C GLY A 146 8.06 -7.42 13.92
N ASP A 147 6.88 -7.65 14.47
CA ASP A 147 5.88 -8.51 13.85
C ASP A 147 5.05 -7.72 12.83
N PRO A 148 4.85 -8.22 11.60
CA PRO A 148 4.04 -7.54 10.60
C PRO A 148 2.54 -7.61 10.95
N LEU A 149 1.80 -6.59 10.54
CA LEU A 149 0.34 -6.67 10.50
C LEU A 149 -0.07 -7.57 9.33
N LEU A 150 -0.80 -8.65 9.65
CA LEU A 150 -1.30 -9.60 8.66
C LEU A 150 -2.81 -9.48 8.51
N TYR A 151 -3.29 -9.74 7.31
CA TYR A 151 -4.72 -9.84 7.00
C TYR A 151 -5.02 -11.20 6.36
N PHE A 152 -5.90 -11.96 6.99
CA PHE A 152 -6.30 -13.28 6.54
C PHE A 152 -7.76 -13.53 6.90
N ASN A 153 -8.51 -14.11 5.99
CA ASN A 153 -9.92 -14.47 6.19
C ASN A 153 -10.77 -13.31 6.74
N ARG A 154 -10.58 -12.09 6.19
CA ARG A 154 -11.27 -10.83 6.58
C ARG A 154 -11.00 -10.36 8.01
N ALA A 155 -9.91 -10.78 8.62
CA ALA A 155 -9.51 -10.35 9.95
C ALA A 155 -8.00 -10.10 10.02
N TYR A 156 -7.61 -9.19 10.91
CA TYR A 156 -6.20 -9.02 11.23
C TYR A 156 -5.69 -10.23 12.04
N GLN A 157 -4.47 -10.61 11.77
CA GLN A 157 -3.80 -11.75 12.39
C GLN A 157 -2.43 -11.35 12.92
N LYS A 158 -1.94 -12.15 13.88
CA LYS A 158 -0.56 -12.05 14.38
C LYS A 158 0.19 -13.32 14.00
N ILE A 159 1.51 -13.19 13.86
CA ILE A 159 2.38 -14.37 13.72
C ILE A 159 2.39 -15.09 15.07
N VAL A 160 2.14 -16.39 15.03
CA VAL A 160 2.35 -17.29 16.16
C VAL A 160 3.49 -18.22 15.75
N PRO A 161 4.59 -18.30 16.53
CA PRO A 161 5.66 -19.26 16.24
C PRO A 161 5.11 -20.69 16.17
N ALA A 162 5.65 -21.47 15.22
CA ALA A 162 5.25 -22.88 15.01
C ALA A 162 5.75 -23.77 16.16
#